data_919839318acaec24ca44ca577823740f
#
_entry.id   919839318acaec24ca44ca577823740f
#
_cell.length_a   1.000
_cell.length_b   1.000
_cell.length_c   1.000
_cell.angle_alpha   90.00
_cell.angle_beta   90.00
_cell.angle_gamma   90.00
#
_symmetry.space_group_name_H-M   'P 1'
#
loop_
_entity.id
_entity.type
_entity.pdbx_description
1 polymer ?
#
loop_
_entity_poly.entity_id
_entity_poly.type
_entity_poly.pdbx_seq_one_letter_code
_entity_poly.pdbx_strand_id
1 'polypeptide(L)'
;AQVISSASDIKNVYRSGYGNLQVRATYHFEELSRGQWQLVFDSVPYKVSVMKVMSELEALTNPKAPQGKKSLTAKQQQDKQLIMNVMSGMRDESSAEAPVRLVIDPKSKSIDREELVSTILSKTSLETSCKFNLVVIGIDGKPRQKGLKDILSEWVSFRLRTVRARSQTSLNEAEARIHTLEGRLIVLVDIEEVIRIIRGT
;
A
#
# COMPACT_ATOMS: atom_id res chain seq x y z
N ALA A 1 -8.90 -3.29 -2.66
CA ALA A 1 -9.57 -3.21 -1.35
C ALA A 1 -10.04 -1.79 -1.08
N GLN A 2 -11.09 -1.65 -0.31
CA GLN A 2 -11.72 -0.38 0.02
C GLN A 2 -11.72 -0.15 1.53
N VAL A 3 -11.65 1.12 1.95
CA VAL A 3 -11.79 1.52 3.35
C VAL A 3 -13.28 1.66 3.66
N ILE A 4 -13.77 0.92 4.66
CA ILE A 4 -15.19 0.91 5.07
C ILE A 4 -15.44 1.67 6.37
N SER A 5 -14.39 2.24 6.99
CA SER A 5 -14.51 3.12 8.15
C SER A 5 -15.30 4.38 7.82
N SER A 6 -15.93 4.99 8.83
CA SER A 6 -16.68 6.24 8.65
C SER A 6 -15.76 7.39 8.18
N ALA A 7 -16.32 8.36 7.47
CA ALA A 7 -15.57 9.55 7.04
C ALA A 7 -14.99 10.34 8.24
N SER A 8 -15.66 10.32 9.39
CA SER A 8 -15.18 10.93 10.63
C SER A 8 -13.95 10.20 11.18
N ASP A 9 -13.95 8.86 11.17
CA ASP A 9 -12.81 8.05 11.63
C ASP A 9 -11.59 8.24 10.73
N ILE A 10 -11.80 8.21 9.42
CA ILE A 10 -10.74 8.48 8.43
C ILE A 10 -10.12 9.85 8.68
N LYS A 11 -10.96 10.90 8.84
CA LYS A 11 -10.50 12.27 9.11
C LYS A 11 -9.71 12.36 10.43
N ASN A 12 -10.16 11.69 11.47
CA ASN A 12 -9.49 11.67 12.78
C ASN A 12 -8.13 10.95 12.68
N VAL A 13 -8.07 9.81 12.01
CA VAL A 13 -6.81 9.07 11.81
C VAL A 13 -5.79 9.90 11.04
N TYR A 14 -6.19 10.57 9.96
CA TYR A 14 -5.29 11.44 9.20
C TYR A 14 -4.88 12.70 9.95
N ARG A 15 -5.75 13.24 10.82
CA ARG A 15 -5.43 14.40 11.66
C ARG A 15 -4.45 14.05 12.79
N SER A 16 -4.67 12.94 13.46
CA SER A 16 -3.84 12.51 14.60
C SER A 16 -2.58 11.76 14.17
N GLY A 17 -2.57 11.17 12.96
CA GLY A 17 -1.52 10.26 12.50
C GLY A 17 -1.54 8.89 13.17
N TYR A 18 -2.63 8.54 13.87
CA TYR A 18 -2.76 7.27 14.59
C TYR A 18 -4.22 6.79 14.60
N GLY A 19 -4.41 5.49 14.53
CA GLY A 19 -5.72 4.85 14.63
C GLY A 19 -5.81 3.54 13.87
N ASN A 20 -7.02 3.02 13.75
CA ASN A 20 -7.34 1.83 12.98
C ASN A 20 -8.39 2.17 11.93
N LEU A 21 -8.20 1.68 10.72
CA LEU A 21 -9.17 1.77 9.65
C LEU A 21 -9.60 0.37 9.24
N GLN A 22 -10.89 0.17 9.09
CA GLN A 22 -11.43 -1.09 8.56
C GLN A 22 -11.27 -1.11 7.04
N VAL A 23 -10.69 -2.17 6.52
CA VAL A 23 -10.43 -2.37 5.10
C VAL A 23 -11.04 -3.69 4.67
N ARG A 24 -11.76 -3.68 3.56
CA ARG A 24 -12.45 -4.83 2.98
C ARG A 24 -11.97 -5.07 1.56
N ALA A 25 -11.84 -6.32 1.17
CA ALA A 25 -11.65 -6.73 -0.22
C ALA A 25 -12.79 -6.24 -1.11
N THR A 26 -12.50 -5.88 -2.35
CA THR A 26 -13.52 -5.64 -3.37
C THR A 26 -13.91 -6.97 -4.00
N TYR A 27 -15.19 -7.12 -4.31
CA TYR A 27 -15.74 -8.32 -4.90
C TYR A 27 -16.86 -8.00 -5.88
N HIS A 28 -17.16 -8.93 -6.76
CA HIS A 28 -18.32 -8.90 -7.64
C HIS A 28 -18.86 -10.33 -7.84
N PHE A 29 -20.04 -10.42 -8.40
CA PHE A 29 -20.66 -11.70 -8.76
C PHE A 29 -20.58 -11.90 -10.27
N GLU A 30 -20.15 -13.08 -10.70
CA GLU A 30 -20.16 -13.48 -12.10
C GLU A 30 -21.28 -14.50 -12.31
N GLU A 31 -22.12 -14.21 -13.30
CA GLU A 31 -23.18 -15.14 -13.72
C GLU A 31 -22.59 -16.19 -14.66
N LEU A 32 -22.90 -17.45 -14.38
CA LEU A 32 -22.48 -18.58 -15.17
C LEU A 32 -23.67 -19.18 -15.95
N SER A 33 -23.39 -20.11 -16.85
CA SER A 33 -24.44 -20.82 -17.60
C SER A 33 -25.41 -21.55 -16.65
N ARG A 34 -26.67 -21.73 -17.08
CA ARG A 34 -27.74 -22.43 -16.34
C ARG A 34 -28.15 -21.79 -15.00
N GLY A 35 -27.96 -20.47 -14.88
CA GLY A 35 -28.31 -19.71 -13.67
C GLY A 35 -27.42 -20.03 -12.46
N GLN A 36 -26.24 -20.55 -12.68
CA GLN A 36 -25.17 -20.63 -11.68
C GLN A 36 -24.46 -19.28 -11.56
N TRP A 37 -23.80 -19.07 -10.46
CA TRP A 37 -23.02 -17.86 -10.20
C TRP A 37 -21.80 -18.17 -9.33
N GLN A 38 -20.82 -17.30 -9.34
CA GLN A 38 -19.64 -17.37 -8.49
C GLN A 38 -19.33 -16.02 -7.88
N LEU A 39 -18.69 -16.03 -6.72
CA LEU A 39 -18.19 -14.84 -6.04
C LEU A 39 -16.71 -14.68 -6.37
N VAL A 40 -16.32 -13.50 -6.88
CA VAL A 40 -14.95 -13.18 -7.26
C VAL A 40 -14.44 -12.02 -6.43
N PHE A 41 -13.31 -12.21 -5.76
CA PHE A 41 -12.60 -11.13 -5.09
C PHE A 41 -11.48 -10.61 -5.98
N ASP A 42 -11.52 -9.29 -6.27
CA ASP A 42 -10.58 -8.59 -7.16
C ASP A 42 -9.39 -7.98 -6.42
N SER A 43 -9.45 -7.92 -5.12
CA SER A 43 -8.41 -7.34 -4.29
C SER A 43 -8.37 -7.97 -2.91
N VAL A 44 -7.23 -7.84 -2.25
CA VAL A 44 -7.06 -8.22 -0.84
C VAL A 44 -6.61 -7.02 -0.02
N PRO A 45 -6.92 -6.98 1.29
CA PRO A 45 -6.43 -5.94 2.18
C PRO A 45 -4.91 -5.88 2.27
N TYR A 46 -4.38 -4.75 2.72
CA TYR A 46 -2.95 -4.55 2.94
C TYR A 46 -2.35 -5.63 3.87
N LYS A 47 -1.22 -6.19 3.49
CA LYS A 47 -0.52 -7.32 4.17
C LYS A 47 -1.29 -8.65 4.16
N VAL A 48 -2.33 -8.79 3.35
CA VAL A 48 -3.03 -10.05 3.12
C VAL A 48 -2.68 -10.55 1.71
N SER A 49 -2.42 -11.84 1.57
CA SER A 49 -2.22 -12.50 0.28
C SER A 49 -3.38 -13.47 -0.02
N VAL A 50 -3.61 -13.76 -1.29
CA VAL A 50 -4.62 -14.75 -1.72
C VAL A 50 -4.35 -16.10 -1.06
N MET A 51 -3.08 -16.54 -1.05
CA MET A 51 -2.65 -17.79 -0.40
C MET A 51 -3.00 -17.84 1.10
N LYS A 52 -2.87 -16.70 1.81
CA LYS A 52 -3.27 -16.62 3.22
C LYS A 52 -4.76 -16.82 3.38
N VAL A 53 -5.57 -16.17 2.57
CA VAL A 53 -7.04 -16.32 2.61
C VAL A 53 -7.45 -17.75 2.30
N MET A 54 -6.86 -18.38 1.29
CA MET A 54 -7.09 -19.79 0.96
C MET A 54 -6.73 -20.70 2.12
N SER A 55 -5.59 -20.49 2.76
CA SER A 55 -5.17 -21.25 3.94
C SER A 55 -6.13 -21.08 5.13
N GLU A 56 -6.66 -19.88 5.34
CA GLU A 56 -7.68 -19.60 6.36
C GLU A 56 -8.98 -20.37 6.06
N LEU A 57 -9.46 -20.33 4.81
CA LEU A 57 -10.65 -21.08 4.38
C LEU A 57 -10.43 -22.60 4.46
N GLU A 58 -9.27 -23.10 4.07
CA GLU A 58 -8.92 -24.51 4.20
C GLU A 58 -8.90 -24.95 5.67
N ALA A 59 -8.33 -24.13 6.55
CA ALA A 59 -8.33 -24.41 8.00
C ALA A 59 -9.75 -24.44 8.60
N LEU A 60 -10.70 -23.68 8.03
CA LEU A 60 -12.09 -23.69 8.42
C LEU A 60 -12.86 -24.91 7.87
N THR A 61 -12.61 -25.29 6.62
CA THR A 61 -13.26 -26.44 5.97
C THR A 61 -12.69 -27.78 6.45
N ASN A 62 -11.39 -27.82 6.71
CA ASN A 62 -10.69 -29.03 7.18
C ASN A 62 -9.86 -28.75 8.45
N PRO A 63 -10.52 -28.40 9.58
CA PRO A 63 -9.84 -28.06 10.81
C PRO A 63 -9.10 -29.26 11.40
N LYS A 64 -7.87 -29.03 11.86
CA LYS A 64 -7.08 -30.02 12.61
C LYS A 64 -7.46 -29.97 14.09
N ALA A 65 -7.54 -31.12 14.74
CA ALA A 65 -7.74 -31.17 16.19
C ALA A 65 -6.57 -30.46 16.92
N PRO A 66 -6.86 -29.68 17.97
CA PRO A 66 -5.81 -29.05 18.77
C PRO A 66 -4.82 -30.07 19.35
N GLN A 67 -3.56 -29.66 19.51
CA GLN A 67 -2.52 -30.52 20.11
C GLN A 67 -3.00 -31.13 21.44
N GLY A 68 -2.95 -32.46 21.54
CA GLY A 68 -3.40 -33.20 22.74
C GLY A 68 -4.90 -33.53 22.80
N LYS A 69 -5.71 -33.16 21.80
CA LYS A 69 -7.14 -33.53 21.71
C LYS A 69 -7.41 -34.43 20.51
N LYS A 70 -8.26 -35.46 20.73
CA LYS A 70 -8.69 -36.41 19.66
C LYS A 70 -9.87 -35.88 18.82
N SER A 71 -10.54 -34.83 19.27
CA SER A 71 -11.74 -34.29 18.61
C SER A 71 -11.62 -32.77 18.41
N LEU A 72 -12.36 -32.26 17.42
CA LEU A 72 -12.51 -30.82 17.16
C LEU A 72 -13.26 -30.16 18.31
N THR A 73 -12.95 -28.88 18.55
CA THR A 73 -13.73 -28.07 19.49
C THR A 73 -15.12 -27.76 18.91
N ALA A 74 -16.12 -27.51 19.79
CA ALA A 74 -17.46 -27.13 19.36
C ALA A 74 -17.46 -25.92 18.40
N LYS A 75 -16.61 -24.91 18.67
CA LYS A 75 -16.44 -23.76 17.78
C LYS A 75 -15.92 -24.15 16.40
N GLN A 76 -14.89 -25.01 16.33
CA GLN A 76 -14.35 -25.47 15.04
C GLN A 76 -15.39 -26.26 14.24
N GLN A 77 -16.22 -27.07 14.91
CA GLN A 77 -17.31 -27.80 14.26
C GLN A 77 -18.37 -26.85 13.71
N GLN A 78 -18.75 -25.83 14.49
CA GLN A 78 -19.71 -24.82 14.08
C GLN A 78 -19.19 -23.98 12.90
N ASP A 79 -17.94 -23.49 12.97
CA ASP A 79 -17.32 -22.71 11.88
C ASP A 79 -17.22 -23.55 10.60
N LYS A 80 -16.84 -24.81 10.71
CA LYS A 80 -16.83 -25.75 9.58
C LYS A 80 -18.22 -25.90 8.95
N GLN A 81 -19.25 -26.13 9.75
CA GLN A 81 -20.62 -26.25 9.25
C GLN A 81 -21.10 -24.98 8.56
N LEU A 82 -20.84 -23.82 9.14
CA LEU A 82 -21.20 -22.52 8.54
C LEU A 82 -20.59 -22.36 7.14
N ILE A 83 -19.29 -22.57 7.01
CA ILE A 83 -18.59 -22.42 5.72
C ILE A 83 -19.08 -23.48 4.72
N MET A 84 -19.18 -24.75 5.11
CA MET A 84 -19.61 -25.83 4.22
C MET A 84 -21.11 -25.76 3.83
N ASN A 85 -21.90 -24.95 4.51
CA ASN A 85 -23.29 -24.69 4.12
C ASN A 85 -23.41 -23.67 3.01
N VAL A 86 -22.48 -22.70 2.92
CA VAL A 86 -22.55 -21.61 1.94
C VAL A 86 -21.58 -21.80 0.77
N MET A 87 -20.45 -22.50 0.96
CA MET A 87 -19.38 -22.65 -0.04
C MET A 87 -19.17 -24.13 -0.41
N SER A 88 -18.98 -24.41 -1.71
CA SER A 88 -18.59 -25.72 -2.24
C SER A 88 -17.11 -25.82 -2.58
N GLY A 89 -16.48 -24.74 -3.02
CA GLY A 89 -15.08 -24.73 -3.42
C GLY A 89 -14.50 -23.33 -3.52
N MET A 90 -13.18 -23.27 -3.68
CA MET A 90 -12.45 -22.05 -3.92
C MET A 90 -11.32 -22.31 -4.92
N ARG A 91 -10.97 -21.29 -5.74
CA ARG A 91 -9.91 -21.35 -6.72
C ARG A 91 -9.15 -20.04 -6.75
N ASP A 92 -7.84 -20.12 -6.89
CA ASP A 92 -7.00 -18.96 -7.21
C ASP A 92 -6.79 -18.94 -8.74
N GLU A 93 -7.41 -17.96 -9.38
CA GLU A 93 -7.32 -17.71 -10.82
C GLU A 93 -6.49 -16.43 -11.10
N SER A 94 -5.67 -16.01 -10.14
CA SER A 94 -4.81 -14.84 -10.30
C SER A 94 -3.81 -15.03 -11.44
N SER A 95 -3.62 -13.99 -12.24
CA SER A 95 -2.75 -13.98 -13.41
C SER A 95 -1.99 -12.65 -13.53
N ALA A 96 -1.14 -12.50 -14.54
CA ALA A 96 -0.48 -11.23 -14.82
C ALA A 96 -1.47 -10.11 -15.20
N GLU A 97 -2.60 -10.46 -15.84
CA GLU A 97 -3.65 -9.52 -16.24
C GLU A 97 -4.60 -9.20 -15.06
N ALA A 98 -4.88 -10.20 -14.22
CA ALA A 98 -5.69 -10.08 -13.02
C ALA A 98 -4.86 -10.50 -11.79
N PRO A 99 -4.08 -9.59 -11.19
CA PRO A 99 -3.15 -9.91 -10.10
C PRO A 99 -3.80 -10.52 -8.85
N VAL A 100 -5.08 -10.27 -8.65
CA VAL A 100 -5.91 -10.88 -7.61
C VAL A 100 -7.21 -11.33 -8.25
N ARG A 101 -7.44 -12.63 -8.28
CA ARG A 101 -8.71 -13.23 -8.71
C ARG A 101 -8.96 -14.50 -7.88
N LEU A 102 -9.56 -14.32 -6.72
CA LEU A 102 -9.98 -15.42 -5.85
C LEU A 102 -11.44 -15.71 -6.11
N VAL A 103 -11.72 -16.89 -6.64
CA VAL A 103 -13.06 -17.34 -6.99
C VAL A 103 -13.58 -18.28 -5.90
N ILE A 104 -14.80 -18.04 -5.46
CA ILE A 104 -15.52 -18.87 -4.48
C ILE A 104 -16.83 -19.35 -5.10
N ASP A 105 -17.00 -20.66 -5.11
CA ASP A 105 -18.19 -21.31 -5.62
C ASP A 105 -19.21 -21.47 -4.49
N PRO A 106 -20.46 -21.01 -4.66
CA PRO A 106 -21.52 -21.28 -3.70
C PRO A 106 -21.87 -22.76 -3.70
N LYS A 107 -22.35 -23.28 -2.57
CA LYS A 107 -22.82 -24.68 -2.46
C LYS A 107 -24.03 -24.96 -3.33
N SER A 108 -24.89 -23.98 -3.52
CA SER A 108 -26.07 -24.05 -4.36
C SER A 108 -26.39 -22.69 -4.97
N LYS A 109 -27.01 -22.67 -6.14
CA LYS A 109 -27.49 -21.45 -6.78
C LYS A 109 -28.54 -20.68 -5.98
N SER A 110 -29.22 -21.34 -5.05
CA SER A 110 -30.29 -20.77 -4.20
C SER A 110 -29.76 -20.11 -2.92
N ILE A 111 -28.44 -20.14 -2.67
CA ILE A 111 -27.85 -19.49 -1.50
C ILE A 111 -27.94 -17.98 -1.70
N ASP A 112 -28.28 -17.28 -0.62
CA ASP A 112 -28.25 -15.82 -0.62
C ASP A 112 -26.81 -15.31 -0.79
N ARG A 113 -26.64 -14.39 -1.74
CA ARG A 113 -25.34 -13.82 -2.10
C ARG A 113 -24.73 -13.05 -0.94
N GLU A 114 -25.56 -12.32 -0.19
CA GLU A 114 -25.10 -11.55 0.96
C GLU A 114 -24.71 -12.44 2.13
N GLU A 115 -25.41 -13.57 2.33
CA GLU A 115 -25.07 -14.56 3.34
C GLU A 115 -23.69 -15.17 3.06
N LEU A 116 -23.40 -15.55 1.81
CA LEU A 116 -22.10 -16.06 1.41
C LEU A 116 -21.01 -15.04 1.69
N VAL A 117 -21.17 -13.80 1.19
CA VAL A 117 -20.19 -12.72 1.36
C VAL A 117 -19.94 -12.42 2.83
N SER A 118 -20.99 -12.23 3.62
CA SER A 118 -20.86 -11.88 5.04
C SER A 118 -20.18 -13.00 5.84
N THR A 119 -20.49 -14.26 5.51
CA THR A 119 -19.84 -15.41 6.14
C THR A 119 -18.34 -15.45 5.81
N ILE A 120 -17.97 -15.31 4.54
CA ILE A 120 -16.56 -15.31 4.12
C ILE A 120 -15.79 -14.14 4.74
N LEU A 121 -16.32 -12.91 4.67
CA LEU A 121 -15.67 -11.71 5.22
C LEU A 121 -15.48 -11.81 6.75
N SER A 122 -16.46 -12.37 7.47
CA SER A 122 -16.41 -12.49 8.94
C SER A 122 -15.41 -13.55 9.43
N LYS A 123 -15.06 -14.51 8.58
CA LYS A 123 -14.22 -15.66 8.95
C LYS A 123 -12.81 -15.62 8.36
N THR A 124 -12.52 -14.65 7.50
CA THR A 124 -11.23 -14.54 6.82
C THR A 124 -10.63 -13.14 6.96
N SER A 125 -9.35 -13.00 6.58
CA SER A 125 -8.65 -11.72 6.53
C SER A 125 -9.07 -10.81 5.35
N LEU A 126 -10.11 -11.16 4.57
CA LEU A 126 -10.67 -10.32 3.50
C LEU A 126 -11.34 -9.05 4.02
N GLU A 127 -11.74 -9.03 5.28
CA GLU A 127 -12.06 -7.83 6.03
C GLU A 127 -11.18 -7.77 7.28
N THR A 128 -10.41 -6.70 7.43
CA THR A 128 -9.45 -6.58 8.53
C THR A 128 -9.25 -5.14 8.96
N SER A 129 -8.77 -4.98 10.19
CA SER A 129 -8.38 -3.68 10.72
C SER A 129 -6.94 -3.37 10.36
N CYS A 130 -6.72 -2.28 9.63
CA CYS A 130 -5.41 -1.77 9.29
C CYS A 130 -4.98 -0.69 10.29
N LYS A 131 -3.92 -0.98 11.04
CA LYS A 131 -3.35 -0.03 11.98
C LYS A 131 -2.59 1.08 11.25
N PHE A 132 -2.98 2.31 11.52
CA PHE A 132 -2.36 3.51 10.99
C PHE A 132 -1.48 4.14 12.06
N ASN A 133 -0.20 4.39 11.75
CA ASN A 133 0.75 5.01 12.66
C ASN A 133 1.79 5.80 11.87
N LEU A 134 1.62 7.12 11.82
CA LEU A 134 2.47 8.05 11.09
C LEU A 134 3.57 8.61 12.01
N VAL A 135 4.51 7.76 12.38
CA VAL A 135 5.75 8.20 13.04
C VAL A 135 6.78 8.52 11.97
N VAL A 136 7.18 9.76 11.88
CA VAL A 136 8.13 10.27 10.89
C VAL A 136 9.22 11.13 11.55
N ILE A 137 10.38 11.20 10.91
CA ILE A 137 11.44 12.14 11.29
C ILE A 137 11.11 13.48 10.67
N GLY A 138 10.88 14.48 11.52
CA GLY A 138 10.58 15.86 11.11
C GLY A 138 11.80 16.67 10.68
N ILE A 139 11.58 17.94 10.34
CA ILE A 139 12.65 18.90 9.99
C ILE A 139 13.63 19.08 11.17
N ASP A 140 13.16 18.86 12.39
CA ASP A 140 13.95 18.91 13.64
C ASP A 140 14.83 17.68 13.87
N GLY A 141 14.80 16.69 12.95
CA GLY A 141 15.59 15.46 13.05
C GLY A 141 15.07 14.48 14.10
N LYS A 142 13.92 14.72 14.73
CA LYS A 142 13.36 13.89 15.80
C LYS A 142 12.17 13.08 15.31
N PRO A 143 12.07 11.79 15.69
CA PRO A 143 10.91 10.99 15.39
C PRO A 143 9.71 11.46 16.20
N ARG A 144 8.62 11.78 15.54
CA ARG A 144 7.34 12.17 16.18
C ARG A 144 6.15 11.63 15.39
N GLN A 145 5.08 11.34 16.09
CA GLN A 145 3.79 11.08 15.46
C GLN A 145 3.20 12.41 15.00
N LYS A 146 2.84 12.48 13.72
CA LYS A 146 2.30 13.69 13.08
C LYS A 146 1.09 13.38 12.24
N GLY A 147 0.18 14.35 12.12
CA GLY A 147 -0.91 14.29 11.16
C GLY A 147 -0.41 14.38 9.72
N LEU A 148 -1.18 13.85 8.78
CA LEU A 148 -0.81 13.87 7.36
C LEU A 148 -0.57 15.28 6.83
N LYS A 149 -1.40 16.26 7.24
CA LYS A 149 -1.25 17.67 6.83
C LYS A 149 0.09 18.25 7.27
N ASP A 150 0.52 17.97 8.50
CA ASP A 150 1.77 18.47 9.05
C ASP A 150 2.98 17.87 8.32
N ILE A 151 2.90 16.55 8.06
CA ILE A 151 3.94 15.83 7.27
C ILE A 151 4.08 16.44 5.89
N LEU A 152 2.98 16.68 5.18
CA LEU A 152 2.99 17.26 3.84
C LEU A 152 3.52 18.71 3.86
N SER A 153 3.13 19.53 4.84
CA SER A 153 3.61 20.90 4.99
C SER A 153 5.12 20.95 5.25
N GLU A 154 5.62 20.11 6.13
CA GLU A 154 7.07 20.00 6.38
C GLU A 154 7.82 19.49 5.16
N TRP A 155 7.27 18.51 4.45
CA TRP A 155 7.87 17.99 3.23
C TRP A 155 7.99 19.06 2.14
N VAL A 156 6.93 19.84 1.91
CA VAL A 156 6.95 20.95 0.93
C VAL A 156 8.01 21.98 1.32
N SER A 157 8.07 22.39 2.59
CA SER A 157 9.06 23.34 3.08
C SER A 157 10.49 22.83 2.92
N PHE A 158 10.73 21.57 3.25
CA PHE A 158 12.01 20.90 3.03
C PHE A 158 12.38 20.86 1.55
N ARG A 159 11.43 20.47 0.69
CA ARG A 159 11.65 20.34 -0.75
C ARG A 159 12.01 21.68 -1.40
N LEU A 160 11.29 22.73 -1.06
CA LEU A 160 11.59 24.08 -1.57
C LEU A 160 13.00 24.53 -1.18
N ARG A 161 13.40 24.33 0.06
CA ARG A 161 14.75 24.64 0.54
C ARG A 161 15.82 23.84 -0.20
N THR A 162 15.60 22.55 -0.39
CA THR A 162 16.52 21.65 -1.11
C THR A 162 16.67 22.06 -2.57
N VAL A 163 15.57 22.41 -3.25
CA VAL A 163 15.61 22.86 -4.65
C VAL A 163 16.37 24.16 -4.76
N ARG A 164 16.11 25.12 -3.86
CA ARG A 164 16.86 26.41 -3.83
C ARG A 164 18.36 26.20 -3.61
N ALA A 165 18.73 25.36 -2.64
CA ALA A 165 20.14 25.07 -2.37
C ALA A 165 20.84 24.44 -3.58
N ARG A 166 20.19 23.47 -4.25
CA ARG A 166 20.71 22.84 -5.47
C ARG A 166 20.89 23.85 -6.60
N SER A 167 19.89 24.71 -6.84
CA SER A 167 19.96 25.74 -7.87
C SER A 167 21.07 26.75 -7.58
N GLN A 168 21.27 27.13 -6.31
CA GLN A 168 22.34 28.01 -5.91
C GLN A 168 23.73 27.39 -6.13
N THR A 169 23.88 26.08 -5.82
CA THR A 169 25.14 25.38 -6.10
C THR A 169 25.45 25.38 -7.60
N SER A 170 24.47 25.05 -8.45
CA SER A 170 24.63 25.03 -9.91
C SER A 170 24.94 26.45 -10.45
N LEU A 171 24.32 27.48 -9.87
CA LEU A 171 24.65 28.88 -10.23
C LEU A 171 26.10 29.22 -9.88
N ASN A 172 26.53 28.94 -8.67
CA ASN A 172 27.91 29.20 -8.23
C ASN A 172 28.95 28.46 -9.11
N GLU A 173 28.66 27.23 -9.51
CA GLU A 173 29.52 26.46 -10.43
C GLU A 173 29.58 27.09 -11.81
N ALA A 174 28.44 27.57 -12.34
CA ALA A 174 28.39 28.26 -13.63
C ALA A 174 29.13 29.59 -13.59
N GLU A 175 28.94 30.39 -12.54
CA GLU A 175 29.64 31.66 -12.34
C GLU A 175 31.17 31.46 -12.24
N ALA A 176 31.63 30.48 -11.48
CA ALA A 176 33.05 30.12 -11.39
C ALA A 176 33.61 29.70 -12.75
N ARG A 177 32.82 28.98 -13.56
CA ARG A 177 33.20 28.57 -14.91
C ARG A 177 33.31 29.78 -15.86
N ILE A 178 32.34 30.71 -15.81
CA ILE A 178 32.32 31.95 -16.59
C ILE A 178 33.56 32.78 -16.23
N HIS A 179 33.82 33.02 -14.94
CA HIS A 179 34.99 33.75 -14.49
C HIS A 179 36.32 33.19 -15.04
N THR A 180 36.45 31.85 -15.01
CA THR A 180 37.64 31.19 -15.57
C THR A 180 37.76 31.38 -17.08
N LEU A 181 36.65 31.36 -17.82
CA LEU A 181 36.62 31.54 -19.27
C LEU A 181 36.89 33.01 -19.65
N GLU A 182 36.36 33.98 -18.92
CA GLU A 182 36.63 35.41 -19.09
C GLU A 182 38.12 35.70 -18.90
N GLY A 183 38.73 35.17 -17.84
CA GLY A 183 40.16 35.29 -17.64
C GLY A 183 41.00 34.73 -18.79
N ARG A 184 40.60 33.57 -19.33
CA ARG A 184 41.26 32.97 -20.52
C ARG A 184 41.06 33.84 -21.77
N LEU A 185 39.88 34.41 -21.94
CA LEU A 185 39.55 35.27 -23.08
C LEU A 185 40.44 36.54 -23.08
N ILE A 186 40.61 37.19 -21.93
CA ILE A 186 41.49 38.34 -21.76
C ILE A 186 42.92 38.02 -22.24
N VAL A 187 43.46 36.86 -21.81
CA VAL A 187 44.80 36.42 -22.22
C VAL A 187 44.88 36.19 -23.74
N LEU A 188 43.83 35.64 -24.36
CA LEU A 188 43.79 35.35 -25.80
C LEU A 188 43.64 36.62 -26.66
N VAL A 189 42.91 37.62 -26.18
CA VAL A 189 42.66 38.88 -26.91
C VAL A 189 43.88 39.77 -26.87
N ASP A 190 44.65 39.80 -25.77
CA ASP A 190 45.77 40.67 -25.59
C ASP A 190 47.08 39.93 -25.23
N ILE A 191 47.41 38.95 -26.09
CA ILE A 191 48.50 37.99 -25.85
C ILE A 191 49.88 38.72 -25.81
N GLU A 192 50.05 39.76 -26.57
CA GLU A 192 51.34 40.56 -26.60
C GLU A 192 51.57 41.24 -25.28
N GLU A 193 50.54 41.88 -24.71
CA GLU A 193 50.64 42.56 -23.42
C GLU A 193 50.89 41.52 -22.29
N VAL A 194 50.23 40.37 -22.32
CA VAL A 194 50.47 39.30 -21.36
C VAL A 194 51.93 38.78 -21.44
N ILE A 195 52.46 38.59 -22.66
CA ILE A 195 53.87 38.21 -22.87
C ILE A 195 54.79 39.28 -22.35
N ARG A 196 54.51 40.57 -22.57
CA ARG A 196 55.31 41.71 -22.10
C ARG A 196 55.36 41.71 -20.56
N ILE A 197 54.23 41.53 -19.89
CA ILE A 197 54.14 41.46 -18.43
C ILE A 197 54.98 40.31 -17.87
N ILE A 198 54.81 39.10 -18.45
CA ILE A 198 55.52 37.87 -18.00
C ILE A 198 57.05 38.02 -18.22
N ARG A 199 57.49 38.67 -19.32
CA ARG A 199 58.92 38.88 -19.63
C ARG A 199 59.56 40.10 -18.93
N GLY A 200 58.70 40.98 -18.42
CA GLY A 200 59.15 42.18 -17.70
C GLY A 200 59.42 42.02 -16.22
N THR A 201 59.21 40.79 -15.75
CA THR A 201 59.59 40.31 -14.44
C THR A 201 60.87 39.50 -14.55
#